data_5700f1ec78bb982e50a8ebc7da807f84
#
_entry.id   5700f1ec78bb982e50a8ebc7da807f84
#
_cell.length_a   1.000
_cell.length_b   1.000
_cell.length_c   1.000
_cell.angle_alpha   90.00
_cell.angle_beta   90.00
_cell.angle_gamma   90.00
#
_symmetry.space_group_name_H-M   'P 1'
#
loop_
_entity.id
_entity.type
_entity.pdbx_description
1 polymer ?
#
loop_
_entity_poly.entity_id
_entity_poly.type
_entity_poly.pdbx_seq_one_letter_code
_entity_poly.pdbx_strand_id
1 'polypeptide(L)'
;MRTYGQYCPIARAAEILAERWTPLIVRNIHAGCGTYGEILAGAPGLSHTLLTQRLRHLIKAGIITTTPKASGPGVRYLLTDAGDELWPVLLALGAWGERWVELRD
;
A
#
# COMPACT_ATOMS: atom_id res chain seq x y z
N MET A 1 7.45 10.74 -6.84
CA MET A 1 6.26 10.99 -6.03
C MET A 1 6.10 12.48 -5.74
N ARG A 2 4.89 12.84 -5.47
CA ARG A 2 4.56 14.24 -5.24
C ARG A 2 4.91 14.64 -3.81
N THR A 3 5.57 15.81 -3.64
CA THR A 3 5.82 16.38 -2.32
C THR A 3 4.96 17.61 -2.13
N TYR A 4 4.71 17.94 -0.88
CA TYR A 4 3.85 19.08 -0.53
C TYR A 4 4.64 20.27 0.01
N GLY A 5 5.94 20.10 0.26
CA GLY A 5 6.79 21.17 0.77
C GLY A 5 6.35 21.73 2.11
N GLN A 6 5.71 20.90 2.95
CA GLN A 6 5.14 21.32 4.23
C GLN A 6 5.69 20.46 5.36
N TYR A 7 5.72 21.04 6.58
CA TYR A 7 6.11 20.33 7.79
C TYR A 7 4.94 19.66 8.50
N CYS A 8 3.71 19.87 8.02
CA CYS A 8 2.52 19.25 8.59
C CYS A 8 2.62 17.71 8.56
N PRO A 9 2.38 17.03 9.69
CA PRO A 9 2.43 15.55 9.69
C PRO A 9 1.45 14.91 8.71
N ILE A 10 0.29 15.52 8.47
CA ILE A 10 -0.67 15.01 7.49
C ILE A 10 -0.08 15.08 6.08
N ALA A 11 0.56 16.20 5.74
CA ALA A 11 1.19 16.35 4.43
C ALA A 11 2.32 15.35 4.23
N ARG A 12 3.13 15.11 5.27
CA ARG A 12 4.22 14.12 5.22
C ARG A 12 3.69 12.70 5.03
N ALA A 13 2.64 12.34 5.75
CA ALA A 13 2.00 11.03 5.60
C ALA A 13 1.38 10.87 4.22
N ALA A 14 0.76 11.93 3.70
CA ALA A 14 0.13 11.92 2.39
C ALA A 14 1.14 11.72 1.25
N GLU A 15 2.38 12.17 1.41
CA GLU A 15 3.44 11.93 0.41
C GLU A 15 3.67 10.43 0.18
N ILE A 16 3.42 9.61 1.19
CA ILE A 16 3.55 8.16 1.09
C ILE A 16 2.21 7.52 0.74
N LEU A 17 1.17 7.82 1.50
CA LEU A 17 -0.08 7.08 1.49
C LEU A 17 -1.09 7.58 0.45
N ALA A 18 -1.07 8.84 0.08
CA ALA A 18 -2.08 9.42 -0.78
C ALA A 18 -1.77 9.28 -2.28
N GLU A 19 -0.95 8.34 -2.66
CA GLU A 19 -0.74 7.97 -4.05
C GLU A 19 -1.80 6.95 -4.47
N ARG A 20 -2.27 7.07 -5.70
CA ARG A 20 -3.26 6.13 -6.22
C ARG A 20 -2.75 4.69 -6.07
N TRP A 21 -3.59 3.81 -5.62
CA TRP A 21 -3.37 2.38 -5.38
C TRP A 21 -2.59 2.05 -4.11
N THR A 22 -1.83 2.99 -3.53
CA THR A 22 -1.00 2.69 -2.36
C THR A 22 -1.80 2.15 -1.17
N PRO A 23 -2.93 2.74 -0.77
CA PRO A 23 -3.73 2.18 0.33
C PRO A 23 -4.20 0.75 0.04
N LEU A 24 -4.56 0.45 -1.20
CA LEU A 24 -5.04 -0.88 -1.59
C LEU A 24 -3.90 -1.91 -1.58
N ILE A 25 -2.70 -1.50 -1.99
CA ILE A 25 -1.51 -2.36 -1.95
C ILE A 25 -1.18 -2.73 -0.50
N VAL A 26 -1.16 -1.74 0.40
CA VAL A 26 -0.91 -1.97 1.83
C VAL A 26 -1.98 -2.89 2.42
N ARG A 27 -3.25 -2.65 2.08
CA ARG A 27 -4.36 -3.52 2.51
C ARG A 27 -4.13 -4.97 2.09
N ASN A 28 -3.73 -5.20 0.84
CA ASN A 28 -3.53 -6.55 0.31
C ASN A 28 -2.38 -7.26 1.02
N ILE A 29 -1.27 -6.56 1.26
CA ILE A 29 -0.13 -7.12 1.99
C ILE A 29 -0.54 -7.44 3.43
N HIS A 30 -1.28 -6.55 4.09
CA HIS A 30 -1.79 -6.79 5.44
C HIS A 30 -2.67 -8.04 5.50
N ALA A 31 -3.47 -8.28 4.47
CA ALA A 31 -4.35 -9.45 4.38
C ALA A 31 -3.62 -10.75 4.06
N GLY A 32 -2.33 -10.72 3.86
CA GLY A 32 -1.52 -11.90 3.57
C GLY A 32 -1.24 -12.13 2.09
N CYS A 33 -1.71 -11.25 1.21
CA CYS A 33 -1.42 -11.30 -0.23
C CYS A 33 -0.09 -10.62 -0.49
N GLY A 34 1.01 -11.33 -0.22
CA GLY A 34 2.35 -10.73 -0.21
C GLY A 34 3.22 -11.02 -1.43
N THR A 35 2.79 -11.88 -2.35
CA THR A 35 3.54 -12.05 -3.60
C THR A 35 3.11 -10.99 -4.61
N TYR A 36 3.99 -10.69 -5.56
CA TYR A 36 3.68 -9.71 -6.60
C TYR A 36 2.36 -10.03 -7.31
N GLY A 37 2.18 -11.29 -7.70
CA GLY A 37 0.97 -11.73 -8.39
C GLY A 37 -0.29 -11.60 -7.53
N GLU A 38 -0.18 -11.94 -6.24
CA GLU A 38 -1.33 -11.81 -5.32
C GLU A 38 -1.72 -10.36 -5.11
N ILE A 39 -0.74 -9.47 -4.97
CA ILE A 39 -1.00 -8.03 -4.80
C ILE A 39 -1.70 -7.49 -6.04
N LEU A 40 -1.21 -7.85 -7.23
CA LEU A 40 -1.77 -7.41 -8.49
C LEU A 40 -3.20 -7.93 -8.68
N ALA A 41 -3.42 -9.22 -8.39
CA ALA A 41 -4.75 -9.83 -8.53
C ALA A 41 -5.77 -9.20 -7.58
N GLY A 42 -5.35 -8.75 -6.42
CA GLY A 42 -6.20 -8.09 -5.45
C GLY A 42 -6.49 -6.62 -5.73
N ALA A 43 -6.00 -6.09 -6.83
CA ALA A 43 -6.19 -4.68 -7.21
C ALA A 43 -6.53 -4.58 -8.70
N PRO A 44 -7.76 -4.98 -9.10
CA PRO A 44 -8.16 -4.93 -10.50
C PRO A 44 -8.00 -3.54 -11.10
N GLY A 45 -7.35 -3.47 -12.26
CA GLY A 45 -7.07 -2.21 -12.94
C GLY A 45 -5.67 -1.66 -12.67
N LEU A 46 -4.94 -2.21 -11.71
CA LEU A 46 -3.58 -1.80 -11.43
C LEU A 46 -2.63 -2.41 -12.47
N SER A 47 -1.81 -1.56 -13.11
CA SER A 47 -0.83 -2.02 -14.09
C SER A 47 0.43 -2.57 -13.41
N HIS A 48 1.15 -3.45 -14.12
CA HIS A 48 2.45 -3.95 -13.65
C HIS A 48 3.45 -2.83 -13.41
N THR A 49 3.53 -1.89 -14.33
CA THR A 49 4.46 -0.77 -14.21
C THR A 49 4.18 0.05 -12.95
N LEU A 50 2.92 0.36 -12.71
CA LEU A 50 2.53 1.17 -11.56
C LEU A 50 2.75 0.42 -10.25
N LEU A 51 2.42 -0.87 -10.21
CA LEU A 51 2.68 -1.69 -9.02
C LEU A 51 4.17 -1.71 -8.69
N THR A 52 5.02 -1.92 -9.69
CA THR A 52 6.47 -1.92 -9.48
C THR A 52 6.96 -0.60 -8.90
N GLN A 53 6.46 0.52 -9.43
CA GLN A 53 6.81 1.85 -8.91
C GLN A 53 6.36 2.05 -7.46
N ARG A 54 5.15 1.64 -7.15
CA ARG A 54 4.59 1.77 -5.79
C ARG A 54 5.35 0.91 -4.78
N LEU A 55 5.68 -0.31 -5.15
CA LEU A 55 6.45 -1.21 -4.28
C LEU A 55 7.84 -0.64 -3.99
N ARG A 56 8.53 -0.14 -5.00
CA ARG A 56 9.85 0.49 -4.81
C ARG A 56 9.76 1.68 -3.86
N HIS A 57 8.73 2.50 -4.04
CA HIS A 57 8.54 3.67 -3.18
C HIS A 57 8.27 3.25 -1.74
N LEU A 58 7.41 2.25 -1.52
CA LEU A 58 7.07 1.77 -0.19
C LEU A 58 8.28 1.12 0.52
N ILE A 59 9.13 0.42 -0.22
CA ILE A 59 10.38 -0.12 0.32
C ILE A 59 11.29 1.03 0.77
N LYS A 60 11.49 2.01 -0.09
CA LYS A 60 12.34 3.16 0.20
C LYS A 60 11.82 3.96 1.41
N ALA A 61 10.51 4.07 1.53
CA ALA A 61 9.88 4.78 2.66
C ALA A 61 9.87 3.97 3.96
N GLY A 62 10.31 2.71 3.93
CA GLY A 62 10.34 1.87 5.12
C GLY A 62 8.99 1.30 5.54
N ILE A 63 8.03 1.25 4.64
CA ILE A 63 6.68 0.74 4.91
C ILE A 63 6.59 -0.76 4.70
N ILE A 64 7.29 -1.27 3.69
CA ILE A 64 7.36 -2.69 3.39
C ILE A 64 8.80 -3.15 3.27
N THR A 65 8.99 -4.44 3.44
CA THR A 65 10.27 -5.10 3.23
C THR A 65 10.02 -6.38 2.45
N THR A 66 11.08 -7.07 2.07
CA THR A 66 10.98 -8.30 1.31
C THR A 66 11.68 -9.44 2.03
N THR A 67 11.20 -10.66 1.78
CA THR A 67 11.83 -11.89 2.22
C THR A 67 11.76 -12.89 1.08
N PRO A 68 12.70 -13.86 0.98
CA PRO A 68 12.59 -14.89 -0.03
C PRO A 68 11.27 -15.65 0.12
N LYS A 69 10.68 -16.08 -0.99
CA LYS A 69 9.49 -16.93 -0.96
C LYS A 69 9.84 -18.28 -0.33
N ALA A 70 8.85 -18.90 0.30
CA ALA A 70 9.01 -20.21 0.93
C ALA A 70 9.36 -21.29 -0.09
N SER A 71 8.89 -21.17 -1.33
CA SER A 71 9.23 -22.07 -2.41
C SER A 71 9.26 -21.29 -3.72
N GLY A 72 10.17 -21.69 -4.63
CA GLY A 72 10.34 -21.06 -5.93
C GLY A 72 11.11 -19.74 -5.85
N PRO A 73 11.41 -19.15 -7.02
CA PRO A 73 12.15 -17.90 -7.10
C PRO A 73 11.27 -16.70 -6.73
N GLY A 74 11.93 -15.59 -6.40
CA GLY A 74 11.26 -14.34 -6.12
C GLY A 74 11.16 -14.03 -4.63
N VAL A 75 10.44 -12.97 -4.33
CA VAL A 75 10.32 -12.44 -2.97
C VAL A 75 8.86 -12.35 -2.56
N ARG A 76 8.68 -12.31 -1.26
CA ARG A 76 7.40 -11.99 -0.63
C ARG A 76 7.52 -10.62 0.04
N TYR A 77 6.51 -9.79 -0.13
CA TYR A 77 6.45 -8.47 0.50
C TYR A 77 5.76 -8.56 1.84
N LEU A 78 6.33 -7.89 2.84
CA LEU A 78 5.82 -7.87 4.20
C LEU A 78 5.75 -6.43 4.68
N LEU A 79 4.81 -6.13 5.58
CA LEU A 79 4.78 -4.84 6.24
C LEU A 79 5.88 -4.78 7.30
N THR A 80 6.53 -3.63 7.41
CA THR A 80 7.39 -3.30 8.54
C THR A 80 6.51 -2.89 9.73
N ASP A 81 7.12 -2.60 10.88
CA ASP A 81 6.36 -2.05 12.02
C ASP A 81 5.62 -0.76 11.62
N ALA A 82 6.29 0.12 10.88
CA ALA A 82 5.65 1.34 10.38
C ALA A 82 4.48 1.02 9.45
N GLY A 83 4.63 0.01 8.60
CA GLY A 83 3.56 -0.44 7.72
C GLY A 83 2.38 -1.03 8.48
N ASP A 84 2.64 -1.83 9.51
CA ASP A 84 1.59 -2.40 10.35
C ASP A 84 0.78 -1.30 11.05
N GLU A 85 1.41 -0.22 11.46
CA GLU A 85 0.73 0.90 12.10
C GLU A 85 -0.17 1.68 11.16
N LEU A 86 -0.09 1.45 9.85
CA LEU A 86 -1.03 2.02 8.90
C LEU A 86 -2.40 1.33 8.93
N TRP A 87 -2.50 0.13 9.50
CA TRP A 87 -3.77 -0.59 9.49
C TRP A 87 -4.91 0.20 10.16
N PRO A 88 -4.73 0.77 11.36
CA PRO A 88 -5.78 1.63 11.95
C PRO A 88 -6.15 2.82 11.06
N VAL A 89 -5.19 3.38 10.32
CA VAL A 89 -5.45 4.48 9.39
C VAL A 89 -6.33 4.01 8.25
N LEU A 90 -6.04 2.84 7.68
CA LEU A 90 -6.85 2.27 6.59
C LEU A 90 -8.25 1.91 7.07
N LEU A 91 -8.39 1.40 8.30
CA LEU A 91 -9.71 1.14 8.89
C LEU A 91 -10.53 2.41 9.01
N ALA A 92 -9.92 3.49 9.49
CA ALA A 92 -10.59 4.78 9.59
C ALA A 92 -10.97 5.32 8.22
N LEU A 93 -10.07 5.19 7.24
CA LEU A 93 -10.35 5.61 5.87
C LEU A 93 -11.52 4.82 5.27
N GLY A 94 -11.53 3.51 5.49
CA GLY A 94 -12.61 2.63 5.02
C GLY A 94 -13.95 2.98 5.67
N ALA A 95 -13.96 3.23 6.97
CA ALA A 95 -15.17 3.62 7.69
C ALA A 95 -15.73 4.94 7.16
N TRP A 96 -14.85 5.89 6.90
CA TRP A 96 -15.26 7.16 6.32
C TRP A 96 -15.83 6.95 4.91
N GLY A 97 -15.17 6.14 4.10
CA GLY A 97 -15.61 5.85 2.72
C GLY A 97 -16.96 5.14 2.70
N GLU A 98 -17.17 4.17 3.58
CA GLU A 98 -18.44 3.46 3.66
C GLU A 98 -19.59 4.39 4.05
N ARG A 99 -19.33 5.33 4.94
CA ARG A 99 -20.35 6.25 5.43
C ARG A 99 -20.72 7.33 4.41
N TRP A 100 -19.74 7.84 3.67
CA TRP A 100 -19.91 9.06 2.89
C TRP A 100 -19.80 8.90 1.37
N VAL A 101 -19.28 7.80 0.90
CA VAL A 101 -19.08 7.57 -0.53
C VAL A 101 -20.03 6.45 -0.99
N GLU A 102 -20.92 6.78 -1.92
CA GLU A 102 -21.83 5.79 -2.47
C GLU A 102 -21.08 4.72 -3.25
N LEU A 103 -21.55 3.47 -3.08
CA LEU A 103 -21.05 2.36 -3.87
C LEU A 103 -21.51 2.54 -5.32
N ARG A 104 -20.56 2.47 -6.25
CA ARG A 104 -20.82 2.59 -7.69
C ARG A 104 -20.27 1.37 -8.41
N ASP A 105 -21.00 0.94 -9.40
CA ASP A 105 -20.59 -0.16 -10.27
C ASP A 105 -19.57 0.29 -11.30
#